data_2663316269196b9c275c7d9673b7cd4a
#
_entry.id   2663316269196b9c275c7d9673b7cd4a
#
_cell.length_a   1.000
_cell.length_b   1.000
_cell.length_c   1.000
_cell.angle_alpha   90.00
_cell.angle_beta   90.00
_cell.angle_gamma   90.00
#
_symmetry.space_group_name_H-M   'P 1'
#
loop_
_entity.id
_entity.type
_entity.pdbx_description
1 polymer ?
#
loop_
_entity_poly.entity_id
_entity_poly.type
_entity_poly.pdbx_seq_one_letter_code
_entity_poly.pdbx_strand_id
1 'polypeptide(L)'
;MTPTIRLASDLIRRRSVTPEDAGCMELMLERLEKIGFQTTRLRRGDTDNFWSVREGKGEGPLFAFAGHTDVVPTGPEENWQHPPFEPVIEEGYLFGRGAADMKGSLAAMVVACEEFVASHPDHSGRIAFLITSDEEGPANNGTVKVVEWLEAQGEKIDCCLVGEPSSTERVGDVIKNGRRGSLGLELTVFGVQGHVAYPHLAENPIHRLAPALAELASEKWDQGNDFFPATSFQVSNINGGTGATNVIPGEVQVVCNWRFSTETTAEQLEQRARAILDKYGLSYEANFNLSGQPFLTAEGPLVEAAQSAIRQVTGNETELSTAGGTSDGRFIAPTGAQVVELGPVNATIHKVDECVRAADLDLLKDMYRHILMCILM
;
A
#
# COMPACT_ATOMS: atom_id res chain seq x y z
N MET A 1 -24.94 -13.15 -10.67
CA MET A 1 -24.04 -12.28 -9.87
C MET A 1 -23.95 -12.89 -8.48
N THR A 2 -22.74 -13.30 -8.07
CA THR A 2 -22.47 -13.90 -6.76
C THR A 2 -22.56 -12.85 -5.64
N PRO A 3 -22.63 -13.25 -4.36
CA PRO A 3 -22.59 -12.31 -3.24
C PRO A 3 -21.36 -11.40 -3.24
N THR A 4 -20.18 -11.94 -3.59
CA THR A 4 -18.92 -11.21 -3.68
C THR A 4 -18.98 -10.11 -4.73
N ILE A 5 -19.37 -10.46 -5.96
CA ILE A 5 -19.47 -9.50 -7.07
C ILE A 5 -20.53 -8.44 -6.79
N ARG A 6 -21.63 -8.80 -6.13
CA ARG A 6 -22.68 -7.84 -5.74
C ARG A 6 -22.14 -6.82 -4.74
N LEU A 7 -21.47 -7.29 -3.70
CA LEU A 7 -20.88 -6.39 -2.69
C LEU A 7 -19.78 -5.50 -3.30
N ALA A 8 -18.90 -6.06 -4.15
CA ALA A 8 -17.90 -5.27 -4.86
C ALA A 8 -18.54 -4.16 -5.69
N SER A 9 -19.61 -4.51 -6.47
CA SER A 9 -20.36 -3.52 -7.24
C SER A 9 -20.99 -2.44 -6.35
N ASP A 10 -21.55 -2.83 -5.19
CA ASP A 10 -22.15 -1.88 -4.26
C ASP A 10 -21.10 -0.95 -3.61
N LEU A 11 -19.90 -1.45 -3.35
CA LEU A 11 -18.76 -0.63 -2.89
C LEU A 11 -18.27 0.32 -4.00
N ILE A 12 -18.13 -0.15 -5.24
CA ILE A 12 -17.68 0.67 -6.39
C ILE A 12 -18.63 1.85 -6.63
N ARG A 13 -19.95 1.67 -6.47
CA ARG A 13 -20.93 2.77 -6.60
C ARG A 13 -20.71 3.94 -5.64
N ARG A 14 -19.96 3.75 -4.60
CA ARG A 14 -19.60 4.78 -3.64
C ARG A 14 -18.37 5.52 -4.10
N ARG A 15 -18.53 6.84 -4.31
CA ARG A 15 -17.47 7.72 -4.81
C ARG A 15 -16.51 8.09 -3.67
N SER A 16 -15.79 7.10 -3.17
CA SER A 16 -14.86 7.24 -2.05
C SER A 16 -13.46 7.67 -2.50
N VAL A 17 -13.38 8.81 -3.18
CA VAL A 17 -12.07 9.38 -3.55
C VAL A 17 -11.38 9.88 -2.28
N THR A 18 -10.12 9.45 -2.10
CA THR A 18 -9.34 9.73 -0.88
C THR A 18 -9.45 11.20 -0.44
N PRO A 19 -9.67 11.50 0.85
CA PRO A 19 -9.81 10.60 1.99
C PRO A 19 -11.29 10.22 2.33
N GLU A 20 -12.21 10.38 1.40
CA GLU A 20 -13.65 10.16 1.61
C GLU A 20 -13.98 8.67 1.61
N ASP A 21 -14.73 8.19 2.63
CA ASP A 21 -15.28 6.82 2.68
C ASP A 21 -16.55 6.66 1.84
N ALA A 22 -17.34 7.71 1.72
CA ALA A 22 -18.61 7.76 0.98
C ALA A 22 -19.63 6.66 1.35
N GLY A 23 -19.56 6.11 2.57
CA GLY A 23 -20.48 5.07 3.07
C GLY A 23 -20.08 3.64 2.68
N CYS A 24 -18.87 3.40 2.24
CA CYS A 24 -18.33 2.05 2.04
C CYS A 24 -18.26 1.28 3.36
N MET A 25 -17.76 1.91 4.42
CA MET A 25 -17.65 1.28 5.75
C MET A 25 -19.00 0.89 6.31
N GLU A 26 -20.04 1.73 6.15
CA GLU A 26 -21.40 1.39 6.60
C GLU A 26 -21.88 0.09 5.96
N LEU A 27 -21.67 -0.04 4.66
CA LEU A 27 -22.09 -1.23 3.91
C LEU A 27 -21.38 -2.50 4.41
N MET A 28 -20.09 -2.39 4.76
CA MET A 28 -19.33 -3.50 5.35
C MET A 28 -19.82 -3.83 6.76
N LEU A 29 -19.98 -2.80 7.61
CA LEU A 29 -20.36 -2.94 9.01
C LEU A 29 -21.75 -3.53 9.17
N GLU A 30 -22.74 -3.14 8.35
CA GLU A 30 -24.08 -3.75 8.33
C GLU A 30 -24.04 -5.27 8.12
N ARG A 31 -23.05 -5.79 7.43
CA ARG A 31 -22.87 -7.23 7.17
C ARG A 31 -22.09 -7.90 8.29
N LEU A 32 -20.99 -7.29 8.75
CA LEU A 32 -20.15 -7.83 9.82
C LEU A 32 -20.90 -7.92 11.16
N GLU A 33 -21.71 -6.90 11.51
CA GLU A 33 -22.50 -6.90 12.73
C GLU A 33 -23.51 -8.05 12.76
N LYS A 34 -24.11 -8.41 11.61
CA LYS A 34 -25.05 -9.55 11.51
C LYS A 34 -24.43 -10.90 11.86
N ILE A 35 -23.12 -11.01 11.70
CA ILE A 35 -22.36 -12.23 12.02
C ILE A 35 -21.56 -12.10 13.33
N GLY A 36 -21.90 -11.09 14.17
CA GLY A 36 -21.45 -10.96 15.55
C GLY A 36 -20.16 -10.18 15.76
N PHE A 37 -19.73 -9.39 14.78
CA PHE A 37 -18.63 -8.45 14.99
C PHE A 37 -19.06 -7.26 15.86
N GLN A 38 -18.14 -6.78 16.70
CA GLN A 38 -18.26 -5.57 17.49
C GLN A 38 -17.30 -4.52 16.94
N THR A 39 -17.83 -3.32 16.69
CA THR A 39 -17.12 -2.27 15.97
C THR A 39 -16.77 -1.09 16.85
N THR A 40 -15.51 -0.64 16.76
CA THR A 40 -15.05 0.67 17.24
C THR A 40 -14.72 1.55 16.04
N ARG A 41 -15.40 2.68 15.91
CA ARG A 41 -15.13 3.69 14.87
C ARG A 41 -14.06 4.65 15.36
N LEU A 42 -13.08 4.92 14.52
CA LEU A 42 -11.89 5.70 14.85
C LEU A 42 -11.68 6.82 13.82
N ARG A 43 -12.52 7.86 13.87
CA ARG A 43 -12.33 9.02 13.00
C ARG A 43 -11.14 9.85 13.45
N ARG A 44 -10.28 10.22 12.50
CA ARG A 44 -9.11 11.08 12.71
C ARG A 44 -9.05 12.15 11.60
N GLY A 45 -9.24 13.41 11.97
CA GLY A 45 -9.33 14.49 11.01
C GLY A 45 -10.50 14.27 10.03
N ASP A 46 -10.18 14.21 8.77
CA ASP A 46 -11.07 13.93 7.64
C ASP A 46 -11.18 12.44 7.28
N THR A 47 -10.35 11.60 7.89
CA THR A 47 -10.26 10.17 7.63
C THR A 47 -11.20 9.37 8.52
N ASP A 48 -11.96 8.46 7.93
CA ASP A 48 -12.75 7.46 8.64
C ASP A 48 -11.97 6.15 8.74
N ASN A 49 -12.00 5.55 9.94
CA ASN A 49 -11.41 4.24 10.21
C ASN A 49 -12.36 3.42 11.06
N PHE A 50 -12.25 2.10 10.97
CA PHE A 50 -12.84 1.23 11.96
C PHE A 50 -11.95 0.03 12.30
N TRP A 51 -12.10 -0.40 13.54
CA TRP A 51 -11.68 -1.69 14.04
C TRP A 51 -12.92 -2.49 14.41
N SER A 52 -13.11 -3.65 13.79
CA SER A 52 -14.26 -4.52 14.06
C SER A 52 -13.76 -5.91 14.38
N VAL A 53 -14.17 -6.48 15.50
CA VAL A 53 -13.65 -7.77 15.99
C VAL A 53 -14.79 -8.72 16.35
N ARG A 54 -14.59 -10.00 16.02
CA ARG A 54 -15.45 -11.12 16.43
C ARG A 54 -14.64 -12.08 17.29
N GLU A 55 -15.17 -12.39 18.48
CA GLU A 55 -14.60 -13.39 19.37
C GLU A 55 -15.00 -14.78 18.94
N GLY A 56 -14.03 -15.71 18.94
CA GLY A 56 -14.29 -17.14 18.87
C GLY A 56 -14.56 -17.75 20.25
N LYS A 57 -14.68 -19.06 20.34
CA LYS A 57 -14.96 -19.77 21.61
C LYS A 57 -13.73 -20.37 22.30
N GLY A 58 -12.58 -20.38 21.65
CA GLY A 58 -11.35 -20.95 22.20
C GLY A 58 -10.20 -19.96 22.20
N GLU A 59 -9.14 -20.28 22.92
CA GLU A 59 -7.87 -19.58 22.79
C GLU A 59 -7.33 -19.76 21.35
N GLY A 60 -6.68 -18.74 20.83
CA GLY A 60 -6.09 -18.77 19.49
C GLY A 60 -5.61 -17.38 19.06
N PRO A 61 -5.05 -17.28 17.84
CA PRO A 61 -4.52 -16.03 17.36
C PRO A 61 -5.61 -15.00 17.03
N LEU A 62 -5.21 -13.72 17.03
CA LEU A 62 -5.98 -12.65 16.42
C LEU A 62 -5.57 -12.52 14.96
N PHE A 63 -6.47 -12.94 14.07
CA PHE A 63 -6.34 -12.76 12.63
C PHE A 63 -7.06 -11.49 12.20
N ALA A 64 -6.37 -10.59 11.50
CA ALA A 64 -6.97 -9.38 10.97
C ALA A 64 -6.96 -9.37 9.43
N PHE A 65 -8.07 -8.95 8.84
CA PHE A 65 -8.10 -8.42 7.48
C PHE A 65 -7.83 -6.92 7.54
N ALA A 66 -6.93 -6.42 6.69
CA ALA A 66 -6.65 -5.00 6.57
C ALA A 66 -6.84 -4.52 5.13
N GLY A 67 -7.26 -3.26 4.99
CA GLY A 67 -7.46 -2.64 3.69
C GLY A 67 -8.10 -1.27 3.78
N HIS A 68 -8.38 -0.69 2.60
CA HIS A 68 -8.89 0.66 2.48
C HIS A 68 -10.14 0.74 1.61
N THR A 69 -10.99 1.71 1.92
CA THR A 69 -12.21 1.99 1.17
C THR A 69 -12.04 3.13 0.17
N ASP A 70 -11.07 3.99 0.41
CA ASP A 70 -10.75 5.08 -0.49
C ASP A 70 -10.11 4.60 -1.79
N VAL A 71 -10.15 5.46 -2.79
CA VAL A 71 -9.59 5.21 -4.11
C VAL A 71 -8.91 6.47 -4.63
N VAL A 72 -7.92 6.31 -5.51
CA VAL A 72 -7.29 7.45 -6.20
C VAL A 72 -8.29 8.22 -7.07
N PRO A 73 -8.04 9.51 -7.37
CA PRO A 73 -8.82 10.26 -8.33
C PRO A 73 -8.95 9.54 -9.68
N THR A 74 -10.11 9.67 -10.31
CA THR A 74 -10.42 8.99 -11.58
C THR A 74 -9.65 9.56 -12.79
N GLY A 75 -9.12 10.79 -12.67
CA GLY A 75 -8.78 11.59 -13.83
C GLY A 75 -10.04 12.06 -14.58
N PRO A 76 -9.90 12.52 -15.83
CA PRO A 76 -11.03 12.96 -16.64
C PRO A 76 -11.99 11.79 -16.92
N GLU A 77 -13.23 11.88 -16.43
CA GLU A 77 -14.21 10.79 -16.52
C GLU A 77 -14.67 10.55 -17.97
N GLU A 78 -14.54 11.54 -18.83
CA GLU A 78 -14.79 11.41 -20.28
C GLU A 78 -13.83 10.46 -21.01
N ASN A 79 -12.70 10.10 -20.37
CA ASN A 79 -11.76 9.13 -20.91
C ASN A 79 -12.12 7.67 -20.56
N TRP A 80 -13.09 7.48 -19.65
CA TRP A 80 -13.53 6.15 -19.23
C TRP A 80 -14.54 5.59 -20.23
N GLN A 81 -14.38 4.32 -20.63
CA GLN A 81 -15.34 3.58 -21.42
C GLN A 81 -16.63 3.32 -20.63
N HIS A 82 -16.49 3.01 -19.34
CA HIS A 82 -17.59 2.89 -18.38
C HIS A 82 -17.38 3.90 -17.25
N PRO A 83 -18.41 4.69 -16.85
CA PRO A 83 -18.26 5.64 -15.76
C PRO A 83 -17.65 4.99 -14.49
N PRO A 84 -16.64 5.59 -13.86
CA PRO A 84 -15.81 4.93 -12.84
C PRO A 84 -16.55 4.44 -11.60
N PHE A 85 -17.73 5.01 -11.31
CA PHE A 85 -18.57 4.64 -10.16
C PHE A 85 -19.92 4.01 -10.57
N GLU A 86 -20.03 3.58 -11.83
CA GLU A 86 -21.16 2.80 -12.36
C GLU A 86 -20.65 1.42 -12.77
N PRO A 87 -20.54 0.46 -11.80
CA PRO A 87 -19.91 -0.83 -12.08
C PRO A 87 -20.65 -1.60 -13.17
N VAL A 88 -19.92 -2.03 -14.16
CA VAL A 88 -20.41 -2.81 -15.31
C VAL A 88 -19.64 -4.12 -15.39
N ILE A 89 -20.34 -5.22 -15.69
CA ILE A 89 -19.69 -6.49 -16.01
C ILE A 89 -19.80 -6.68 -17.54
N GLU A 90 -18.65 -6.63 -18.20
CA GLU A 90 -18.54 -6.85 -19.64
C GLU A 90 -17.42 -7.86 -19.92
N GLU A 91 -17.65 -8.81 -20.80
CA GLU A 91 -16.70 -9.87 -21.18
C GLU A 91 -16.06 -10.61 -19.98
N GLY A 92 -16.79 -10.70 -18.86
CA GLY A 92 -16.32 -11.35 -17.63
C GLY A 92 -15.47 -10.49 -16.71
N TYR A 93 -15.28 -9.21 -17.03
CA TYR A 93 -14.60 -8.23 -16.20
C TYR A 93 -15.58 -7.29 -15.52
N LEU A 94 -15.34 -7.02 -14.24
CA LEU A 94 -16.02 -5.98 -13.46
C LEU A 94 -15.21 -4.69 -13.60
N PHE A 95 -15.78 -3.70 -14.28
CA PHE A 95 -15.19 -2.36 -14.46
C PHE A 95 -15.65 -1.40 -13.38
N GLY A 96 -14.74 -0.54 -12.95
CA GLY A 96 -14.98 0.57 -12.04
C GLY A 96 -13.75 0.91 -11.18
N ARG A 97 -13.66 2.16 -10.75
CA ARG A 97 -12.58 2.61 -9.87
C ARG A 97 -12.64 1.87 -8.52
N GLY A 98 -11.52 1.29 -8.09
CA GLY A 98 -11.44 0.46 -6.91
C GLY A 98 -11.82 -1.01 -7.15
N ALA A 99 -12.13 -1.42 -8.38
CA ALA A 99 -12.47 -2.81 -8.65
C ALA A 99 -11.32 -3.76 -8.30
N ALA A 100 -10.09 -3.39 -8.64
CA ALA A 100 -8.88 -4.10 -8.30
C ALA A 100 -8.25 -3.56 -7.00
N ASP A 101 -8.26 -2.25 -6.78
CA ASP A 101 -7.58 -1.56 -5.70
C ASP A 101 -8.55 -0.71 -4.86
N MET A 102 -9.11 -1.23 -3.71
CA MET A 102 -9.12 -2.66 -3.37
C MET A 102 -10.52 -3.13 -2.95
N LYS A 103 -11.59 -2.47 -3.47
CA LYS A 103 -13.00 -2.78 -3.12
C LYS A 103 -13.41 -4.21 -3.47
N GLY A 104 -12.81 -4.79 -4.53
CA GLY A 104 -12.97 -6.20 -4.86
C GLY A 104 -12.50 -7.13 -3.74
N SER A 105 -11.32 -6.86 -3.19
CA SER A 105 -10.77 -7.58 -2.05
C SER A 105 -11.61 -7.41 -0.79
N LEU A 106 -12.07 -6.19 -0.48
CA LEU A 106 -12.94 -5.93 0.66
C LEU A 106 -14.23 -6.76 0.59
N ALA A 107 -14.83 -6.83 -0.59
CA ALA A 107 -16.01 -7.66 -0.82
C ALA A 107 -15.72 -9.16 -0.60
N ALA A 108 -14.57 -9.64 -1.11
CA ALA A 108 -14.14 -11.02 -0.91
C ALA A 108 -13.89 -11.35 0.56
N MET A 109 -13.25 -10.44 1.33
CA MET A 109 -13.01 -10.59 2.77
C MET A 109 -14.30 -10.72 3.57
N VAL A 110 -15.27 -9.82 3.35
CA VAL A 110 -16.55 -9.84 4.05
C VAL A 110 -17.32 -11.13 3.77
N VAL A 111 -17.43 -11.52 2.50
CA VAL A 111 -18.18 -12.72 2.12
C VAL A 111 -17.47 -14.00 2.60
N ALA A 112 -16.14 -14.05 2.55
CA ALA A 112 -15.35 -15.16 3.10
C ALA A 112 -15.62 -15.33 4.61
N CYS A 113 -15.68 -14.22 5.34
CA CYS A 113 -15.97 -14.20 6.76
C CYS A 113 -17.40 -14.69 7.07
N GLU A 114 -18.40 -14.25 6.28
CA GLU A 114 -19.78 -14.70 6.42
C GLU A 114 -19.90 -16.22 6.23
N GLU A 115 -19.29 -16.76 5.17
CA GLU A 115 -19.30 -18.21 4.89
C GLU A 115 -18.52 -19.00 5.95
N PHE A 116 -17.38 -18.48 6.42
CA PHE A 116 -16.58 -19.12 7.47
C PHE A 116 -17.35 -19.18 8.79
N VAL A 117 -17.89 -18.06 9.26
CA VAL A 117 -18.64 -17.98 10.53
C VAL A 117 -19.91 -18.82 10.48
N ALA A 118 -20.60 -18.88 9.34
CA ALA A 118 -21.79 -19.70 9.17
C ALA A 118 -21.48 -21.20 9.32
N SER A 119 -20.30 -21.65 8.83
CA SER A 119 -19.88 -23.05 8.92
C SER A 119 -19.12 -23.39 10.22
N HIS A 120 -18.45 -22.41 10.81
CA HIS A 120 -17.60 -22.53 12.00
C HIS A 120 -17.91 -21.44 13.03
N PRO A 121 -19.14 -21.38 13.60
CA PRO A 121 -19.53 -20.33 14.53
C PRO A 121 -18.69 -20.33 15.81
N ASP A 122 -18.12 -21.45 16.15
CA ASP A 122 -17.38 -21.74 17.38
C ASP A 122 -15.86 -21.85 17.15
N HIS A 123 -15.33 -21.19 16.11
CA HIS A 123 -13.90 -21.17 15.80
C HIS A 123 -13.04 -20.69 16.98
N SER A 124 -11.76 -21.06 16.98
CA SER A 124 -10.80 -20.56 17.97
C SER A 124 -10.33 -19.13 17.62
N GLY A 125 -9.65 -18.46 18.57
CA GLY A 125 -9.08 -17.15 18.36
C GLY A 125 -10.10 -16.08 17.99
N ARG A 126 -9.64 -15.03 17.30
CA ARG A 126 -10.45 -13.86 16.94
C ARG A 126 -10.27 -13.48 15.48
N ILE A 127 -11.31 -12.92 14.87
CA ILE A 127 -11.25 -12.35 13.52
C ILE A 127 -11.49 -10.86 13.63
N ALA A 128 -10.64 -10.05 12.99
CA ALA A 128 -10.78 -8.62 12.97
C ALA A 128 -10.77 -8.03 11.55
N PHE A 129 -11.30 -6.83 11.42
CA PHE A 129 -11.15 -5.95 10.27
C PHE A 129 -10.55 -4.64 10.72
N LEU A 130 -9.45 -4.22 10.10
CA LEU A 130 -8.81 -2.93 10.22
C LEU A 130 -8.97 -2.22 8.88
N ILE A 131 -9.88 -1.24 8.81
CA ILE A 131 -10.22 -0.57 7.55
C ILE A 131 -10.06 0.94 7.70
N THR A 132 -9.45 1.54 6.69
CA THR A 132 -9.19 2.99 6.59
C THR A 132 -9.78 3.60 5.32
N SER A 133 -9.90 4.93 5.30
CA SER A 133 -10.16 5.73 4.09
C SER A 133 -9.00 6.67 3.73
N ASP A 134 -7.76 6.36 4.13
CA ASP A 134 -6.56 7.20 3.89
C ASP A 134 -5.33 6.33 3.56
N GLU A 135 -5.47 5.31 2.69
CA GLU A 135 -4.31 4.58 2.18
C GLU A 135 -3.74 5.25 0.93
N GLU A 136 -4.62 5.66 0.02
CA GLU A 136 -4.33 6.25 -1.28
C GLU A 136 -3.96 7.75 -1.20
N GLY A 137 -3.95 8.29 0.01
CA GLY A 137 -3.60 9.66 0.33
C GLY A 137 -2.29 9.77 1.10
N PRO A 138 -2.19 10.77 2.01
CA PRO A 138 -1.01 10.94 2.86
C PRO A 138 -0.76 9.81 3.86
N ALA A 139 -1.76 8.97 4.16
CA ALA A 139 -1.75 7.85 5.12
C ALA A 139 -1.33 8.27 6.56
N ASN A 140 -1.64 9.51 6.94
CA ASN A 140 -1.28 10.07 8.24
C ASN A 140 -2.33 9.84 9.32
N ASN A 141 -3.60 9.67 8.90
CA ASN A 141 -4.76 9.55 9.78
C ASN A 141 -5.44 8.18 9.68
N GLY A 142 -4.93 7.30 8.81
CA GLY A 142 -5.46 5.99 8.52
C GLY A 142 -4.95 4.89 9.45
N THR A 143 -4.50 3.79 8.88
CA THR A 143 -4.05 2.56 9.56
C THR A 143 -3.04 2.83 10.67
N VAL A 144 -2.11 3.77 10.50
CA VAL A 144 -1.14 4.15 11.55
C VAL A 144 -1.85 4.56 12.85
N LYS A 145 -2.96 5.30 12.77
CA LYS A 145 -3.71 5.76 13.96
C LYS A 145 -4.56 4.66 14.59
N VAL A 146 -4.99 3.68 13.80
CA VAL A 146 -5.65 2.49 14.34
C VAL A 146 -4.63 1.62 15.07
N VAL A 147 -3.44 1.42 14.52
CA VAL A 147 -2.36 0.65 15.15
C VAL A 147 -1.92 1.32 16.46
N GLU A 148 -1.66 2.64 16.49
CA GLU A 148 -1.36 3.39 17.70
C GLU A 148 -2.46 3.19 18.78
N TRP A 149 -3.72 3.19 18.38
CA TRP A 149 -4.84 2.96 19.30
C TRP A 149 -4.86 1.51 19.81
N LEU A 150 -4.63 0.49 18.96
CA LEU A 150 -4.56 -0.91 19.37
C LEU A 150 -3.43 -1.14 20.39
N GLU A 151 -2.23 -0.60 20.12
CA GLU A 151 -1.10 -0.68 21.05
C GLU A 151 -1.43 -0.04 22.42
N ALA A 152 -2.11 1.10 22.41
CA ALA A 152 -2.55 1.77 23.65
C ALA A 152 -3.60 0.94 24.44
N GLN A 153 -4.36 0.05 23.77
CA GLN A 153 -5.28 -0.89 24.41
C GLN A 153 -4.57 -2.20 24.83
N GLY A 154 -3.29 -2.39 24.48
CA GLY A 154 -2.58 -3.65 24.67
C GLY A 154 -3.05 -4.76 23.72
N GLU A 155 -3.74 -4.41 22.64
CA GLU A 155 -4.22 -5.33 21.63
C GLU A 155 -3.12 -5.64 20.62
N LYS A 156 -2.90 -6.93 20.32
CA LYS A 156 -1.86 -7.37 19.41
C LYS A 156 -2.43 -8.25 18.31
N ILE A 157 -2.16 -7.86 17.07
CA ILE A 157 -2.47 -8.68 15.89
C ILE A 157 -1.37 -9.75 15.74
N ASP A 158 -1.76 -11.01 15.59
CA ASP A 158 -0.82 -12.12 15.34
C ASP A 158 -0.59 -12.32 13.84
N CYS A 159 -1.68 -12.31 13.07
CA CYS A 159 -1.67 -12.50 11.62
C CYS A 159 -2.52 -11.41 10.94
N CYS A 160 -1.99 -10.79 9.91
CA CYS A 160 -2.72 -9.79 9.12
C CYS A 160 -2.64 -10.09 7.63
N LEU A 161 -3.78 -10.22 6.99
CA LEU A 161 -3.90 -10.32 5.55
C LEU A 161 -4.40 -8.98 4.98
N VAL A 162 -3.57 -8.36 4.15
CA VAL A 162 -3.90 -7.12 3.45
C VAL A 162 -4.40 -7.46 2.04
N GLY A 163 -5.52 -6.89 1.62
CA GLY A 163 -6.16 -7.23 0.35
C GLY A 163 -5.64 -6.49 -0.87
N GLU A 164 -4.45 -5.96 -0.81
CA GLU A 164 -3.79 -5.24 -1.91
C GLU A 164 -3.65 -6.10 -3.18
N PRO A 165 -3.76 -5.51 -4.38
CA PRO A 165 -3.61 -6.23 -5.65
C PRO A 165 -2.18 -6.72 -5.85
N SER A 166 -1.90 -7.91 -5.34
CA SER A 166 -0.58 -8.54 -5.34
C SER A 166 -0.30 -9.39 -6.58
N SER A 167 -1.35 -9.90 -7.22
CA SER A 167 -1.25 -10.83 -8.34
C SER A 167 -0.83 -10.13 -9.63
N THR A 168 -0.20 -10.85 -10.56
CA THR A 168 0.36 -10.29 -11.80
C THR A 168 -0.38 -10.74 -13.06
N GLU A 169 -0.48 -12.04 -13.32
CA GLU A 169 -1.18 -12.59 -14.50
C GLU A 169 -2.47 -13.32 -14.11
N ARG A 170 -2.46 -13.97 -12.94
CA ARG A 170 -3.59 -14.75 -12.42
C ARG A 170 -3.72 -14.54 -10.92
N VAL A 171 -4.94 -14.50 -10.43
CA VAL A 171 -5.16 -14.35 -9.00
C VAL A 171 -4.42 -15.43 -8.20
N GLY A 172 -3.62 -14.98 -7.22
CA GLY A 172 -2.81 -15.85 -6.36
C GLY A 172 -1.48 -16.31 -6.96
N ASP A 173 -1.09 -15.91 -8.16
CA ASP A 173 0.22 -16.26 -8.73
C ASP A 173 1.40 -15.63 -7.97
N VAL A 174 1.17 -14.48 -7.35
CA VAL A 174 2.13 -13.77 -6.51
C VAL A 174 1.44 -13.28 -5.24
N ILE A 175 2.05 -13.54 -4.08
CA ILE A 175 1.70 -12.89 -2.81
C ILE A 175 2.86 -12.03 -2.32
N LYS A 176 2.55 -10.95 -1.61
CA LYS A 176 3.58 -10.13 -0.99
C LYS A 176 3.74 -10.56 0.47
N ASN A 177 4.91 -11.11 0.79
CA ASN A 177 5.29 -11.48 2.16
C ASN A 177 6.23 -10.44 2.80
N GLY A 178 6.37 -9.29 2.17
CA GLY A 178 7.16 -8.14 2.63
C GLY A 178 7.12 -7.00 1.63
N ARG A 179 7.59 -5.86 2.05
CA ARG A 179 7.71 -4.66 1.21
C ARG A 179 9.02 -3.94 1.50
N ARG A 180 9.59 -3.33 0.47
CA ARG A 180 10.75 -2.44 0.62
C ARG A 180 10.33 -1.19 1.40
N GLY A 181 11.29 -0.62 2.14
CA GLY A 181 11.15 0.71 2.72
C GLY A 181 11.10 1.78 1.63
N SER A 182 10.59 2.94 1.98
CA SER A 182 10.52 4.11 1.10
C SER A 182 10.98 5.35 1.85
N LEU A 183 12.09 5.94 1.40
CA LEU A 183 12.64 7.19 1.92
C LEU A 183 12.64 8.24 0.81
N GLY A 184 11.91 9.32 1.03
CA GLY A 184 11.88 10.52 0.17
C GLY A 184 12.95 11.52 0.56
N LEU A 185 13.41 12.33 -0.39
CA LEU A 185 14.25 13.49 -0.19
C LEU A 185 13.75 14.65 -1.04
N GLU A 186 13.45 15.76 -0.38
CA GLU A 186 13.30 17.07 -1.00
C GLU A 186 14.58 17.87 -0.76
N LEU A 187 15.32 18.13 -1.83
CA LEU A 187 16.63 18.80 -1.80
C LEU A 187 16.53 20.14 -2.51
N THR A 188 16.91 21.21 -1.84
CA THR A 188 17.14 22.53 -2.45
C THR A 188 18.61 22.86 -2.37
N VAL A 189 19.25 23.10 -3.52
CA VAL A 189 20.65 23.54 -3.60
C VAL A 189 20.68 25.01 -3.99
N PHE A 190 21.37 25.80 -3.20
CA PHE A 190 21.48 27.25 -3.36
C PHE A 190 22.72 27.63 -4.15
N GLY A 191 22.58 28.69 -4.92
CA GLY A 191 23.63 29.36 -5.66
C GLY A 191 23.47 30.88 -5.59
N VAL A 192 24.02 31.59 -6.57
CA VAL A 192 23.88 33.05 -6.71
C VAL A 192 23.38 33.34 -8.10
N GLN A 193 22.18 33.91 -8.17
CA GLN A 193 21.57 34.31 -9.45
C GLN A 193 22.40 35.37 -10.15
N GLY A 194 22.52 35.30 -11.49
CA GLY A 194 23.22 36.28 -12.26
C GLY A 194 23.04 36.15 -13.77
N HIS A 195 23.63 37.02 -14.51
CA HIS A 195 23.60 36.99 -15.97
C HIS A 195 24.61 35.99 -16.52
N VAL A 196 24.21 35.12 -17.44
CA VAL A 196 25.06 34.04 -18.00
C VAL A 196 26.37 34.55 -18.64
N ALA A 197 26.40 35.80 -19.11
CA ALA A 197 27.61 36.43 -19.67
C ALA A 197 28.62 36.87 -18.59
N TYR A 198 28.23 36.87 -17.31
CA TYR A 198 29.08 37.29 -16.18
C TYR A 198 29.12 36.22 -15.10
N PRO A 199 29.55 34.97 -15.43
CA PRO A 199 29.52 33.83 -14.51
C PRO A 199 30.38 34.04 -13.24
N HIS A 200 31.35 34.92 -13.27
CA HIS A 200 32.20 35.28 -12.14
C HIS A 200 31.47 36.12 -11.06
N LEU A 201 30.25 36.62 -11.33
CA LEU A 201 29.38 37.34 -10.40
C LEU A 201 28.21 36.48 -9.92
N ALA A 202 28.18 35.20 -10.30
CA ALA A 202 27.10 34.29 -10.01
C ALA A 202 27.67 32.93 -9.54
N GLU A 203 26.82 32.07 -8.95
CA GLU A 203 27.12 30.68 -8.67
C GLU A 203 25.97 29.82 -9.18
N ASN A 204 26.25 29.00 -10.18
CA ASN A 204 25.22 28.17 -10.80
C ASN A 204 24.96 26.90 -9.96
N PRO A 205 23.80 26.79 -9.27
CA PRO A 205 23.51 25.63 -8.40
C PRO A 205 23.31 24.34 -9.20
N ILE A 206 22.91 24.42 -10.47
CA ILE A 206 22.77 23.26 -11.36
C ILE A 206 24.16 22.66 -11.64
N HIS A 207 25.15 23.50 -11.95
CA HIS A 207 26.52 23.03 -12.18
C HIS A 207 27.17 22.46 -10.91
N ARG A 208 26.86 23.07 -9.75
CA ARG A 208 27.36 22.60 -8.44
C ARG A 208 26.76 21.26 -8.06
N LEU A 209 25.45 21.08 -8.31
CA LEU A 209 24.71 19.85 -7.99
C LEU A 209 25.12 18.67 -8.91
N ALA A 210 25.37 18.91 -10.18
CA ALA A 210 25.52 17.87 -11.19
C ALA A 210 26.48 16.73 -10.79
N PRO A 211 27.71 16.97 -10.28
CA PRO A 211 28.60 15.89 -9.86
C PRO A 211 28.08 15.12 -8.64
N ALA A 212 27.45 15.77 -7.67
CA ALA A 212 26.86 15.11 -6.52
C ALA A 212 25.67 14.22 -6.93
N LEU A 213 24.84 14.71 -7.85
CA LEU A 213 23.70 13.98 -8.37
C LEU A 213 24.13 12.73 -9.16
N ALA A 214 25.21 12.85 -9.94
CA ALA A 214 25.81 11.72 -10.65
C ALA A 214 26.35 10.65 -9.67
N GLU A 215 26.98 11.07 -8.58
CA GLU A 215 27.44 10.14 -7.53
C GLU A 215 26.26 9.47 -6.83
N LEU A 216 25.24 10.22 -6.38
CA LEU A 216 24.03 9.67 -5.78
C LEU A 216 23.34 8.64 -6.68
N ALA A 217 23.25 8.93 -7.98
CA ALA A 217 22.62 8.04 -8.96
C ALA A 217 23.41 6.77 -9.25
N SER A 218 24.73 6.80 -9.08
CA SER A 218 25.62 5.66 -9.33
C SER A 218 26.03 4.90 -8.06
N GLU A 219 25.65 5.42 -6.89
CA GLU A 219 25.98 4.82 -5.60
C GLU A 219 25.35 3.45 -5.45
N LYS A 220 26.16 2.50 -4.98
CA LYS A 220 25.66 1.18 -4.58
C LYS A 220 25.23 1.21 -3.13
N TRP A 221 23.95 1.39 -2.92
CA TRP A 221 23.37 1.55 -1.58
C TRP A 221 23.47 0.27 -0.75
N ASP A 222 23.19 -0.89 -1.36
CA ASP A 222 23.43 -2.25 -0.87
C ASP A 222 23.42 -3.26 -2.04
N GLN A 223 23.40 -4.55 -1.75
CA GLN A 223 23.32 -5.61 -2.77
C GLN A 223 22.03 -6.41 -2.73
N GLY A 224 21.10 -6.03 -1.81
CA GLY A 224 19.92 -6.85 -1.52
C GLY A 224 20.27 -8.14 -0.80
N ASN A 225 19.30 -9.03 -0.73
CA ASN A 225 19.42 -10.38 -0.16
C ASN A 225 18.47 -11.36 -0.86
N ASP A 226 18.30 -12.56 -0.31
CA ASP A 226 17.44 -13.60 -0.91
C ASP A 226 15.97 -13.18 -1.03
N PHE A 227 15.52 -12.18 -0.25
CA PHE A 227 14.14 -11.71 -0.21
C PHE A 227 13.95 -10.34 -0.88
N PHE A 228 14.98 -9.52 -0.92
CA PHE A 228 14.89 -8.14 -1.41
C PHE A 228 15.89 -7.86 -2.51
N PRO A 229 15.49 -7.21 -3.60
CA PRO A 229 16.44 -6.64 -4.55
C PRO A 229 17.27 -5.56 -3.85
N ALA A 230 18.40 -5.22 -4.46
CA ALA A 230 19.24 -4.12 -4.00
C ALA A 230 18.45 -2.80 -3.89
N THR A 231 18.80 -1.99 -2.90
CA THR A 231 18.23 -0.66 -2.70
C THR A 231 18.44 0.20 -3.95
N SER A 232 17.36 0.78 -4.44
CA SER A 232 17.35 1.65 -5.62
C SER A 232 17.15 3.10 -5.25
N PHE A 233 17.79 4.01 -6.02
CA PHE A 233 17.63 5.45 -5.91
C PHE A 233 17.10 6.00 -7.23
N GLN A 234 16.11 6.90 -7.16
CA GLN A 234 15.56 7.56 -8.33
C GLN A 234 15.32 9.05 -8.06
N VAL A 235 15.62 9.87 -9.05
CA VAL A 235 15.23 11.27 -9.09
C VAL A 235 13.90 11.36 -9.84
N SER A 236 12.87 11.88 -9.19
CA SER A 236 11.54 12.01 -9.78
C SER A 236 11.28 13.39 -10.37
N ASN A 237 11.88 14.43 -9.78
CA ASN A 237 11.70 15.81 -10.23
C ASN A 237 13.00 16.62 -10.09
N ILE A 238 13.26 17.49 -11.07
CA ILE A 238 14.26 18.56 -11.00
C ILE A 238 13.61 19.84 -11.50
N ASN A 239 13.61 20.87 -10.66
CA ASN A 239 13.05 22.18 -10.99
C ASN A 239 14.10 23.25 -10.74
N GLY A 240 14.36 24.10 -11.72
CA GLY A 240 15.31 25.22 -11.60
C GLY A 240 15.22 26.15 -12.79
N GLY A 241 15.74 27.35 -12.60
CA GLY A 241 15.72 28.38 -13.62
C GLY A 241 14.46 29.27 -13.63
N THR A 242 14.60 30.44 -14.23
CA THR A 242 13.53 31.46 -14.34
C THR A 242 12.76 31.38 -15.66
N GLY A 243 13.11 30.42 -16.53
CA GLY A 243 12.63 30.33 -17.92
C GLY A 243 13.36 31.29 -18.89
N ALA A 244 14.18 32.24 -18.40
CA ALA A 244 14.96 33.13 -19.24
C ALA A 244 16.29 32.46 -19.63
N THR A 245 16.67 32.58 -20.90
CA THR A 245 17.87 31.92 -21.46
C THR A 245 19.18 32.54 -21.02
N ASN A 246 19.14 33.74 -20.47
CA ASN A 246 20.30 34.54 -20.08
C ASN A 246 20.45 34.72 -18.55
N VAL A 247 19.71 33.94 -17.74
CA VAL A 247 19.75 34.01 -16.27
C VAL A 247 20.27 32.71 -15.71
N ILE A 248 21.32 32.76 -14.88
CA ILE A 248 21.75 31.68 -13.99
C ILE A 248 20.78 31.68 -12.80
N PRO A 249 20.15 30.53 -12.44
CA PRO A 249 19.22 30.49 -11.32
C PRO A 249 19.92 30.66 -9.97
N GLY A 250 19.17 31.11 -8.96
CA GLY A 250 19.65 31.21 -7.58
C GLY A 250 19.52 29.92 -6.80
N GLU A 251 18.67 28.98 -7.25
CA GLU A 251 18.45 27.69 -6.63
C GLU A 251 18.05 26.62 -7.64
N VAL A 252 18.17 25.35 -7.24
CA VAL A 252 17.63 24.19 -7.92
C VAL A 252 17.02 23.24 -6.91
N GLN A 253 15.81 22.75 -7.20
CA GLN A 253 15.06 21.82 -6.35
C GLN A 253 15.05 20.44 -7.00
N VAL A 254 15.24 19.41 -6.19
CA VAL A 254 15.28 18.01 -6.63
C VAL A 254 14.44 17.16 -5.67
N VAL A 255 13.59 16.30 -6.22
CA VAL A 255 12.86 15.30 -5.45
C VAL A 255 13.38 13.93 -5.80
N CYS A 256 13.79 13.17 -4.78
CA CYS A 256 14.37 11.84 -4.91
C CYS A 256 13.64 10.84 -4.02
N ASN A 257 13.79 9.56 -4.34
CA ASN A 257 13.28 8.47 -3.51
C ASN A 257 14.21 7.27 -3.53
N TRP A 258 14.41 6.67 -2.37
CA TRP A 258 14.98 5.33 -2.19
C TRP A 258 13.89 4.32 -1.95
N ARG A 259 13.97 3.19 -2.65
CA ARG A 259 13.28 1.95 -2.28
C ARG A 259 14.32 1.02 -1.70
N PHE A 260 14.29 0.80 -0.39
CA PHE A 260 15.39 0.17 0.32
C PHE A 260 15.02 -1.18 0.94
N SER A 261 16.04 -2.05 1.00
CA SER A 261 15.96 -3.39 1.54
C SER A 261 16.18 -3.40 3.06
N THR A 262 16.13 -4.57 3.67
CA THR A 262 16.49 -4.76 5.07
C THR A 262 17.99 -4.69 5.35
N GLU A 263 18.84 -4.58 4.31
CA GLU A 263 20.31 -4.49 4.43
C GLU A 263 20.80 -3.08 4.83
N THR A 264 19.91 -2.08 4.77
CA THR A 264 20.22 -0.70 5.14
C THR A 264 19.04 -0.07 5.91
N THR A 265 19.29 1.03 6.59
CA THR A 265 18.26 1.79 7.30
C THR A 265 18.07 3.17 6.68
N ALA A 266 16.94 3.82 6.98
CA ALA A 266 16.67 5.19 6.52
C ALA A 266 17.76 6.16 7.01
N GLU A 267 18.22 6.01 8.26
CA GLU A 267 19.27 6.84 8.85
C GLU A 267 20.62 6.66 8.13
N GLN A 268 20.96 5.42 7.75
CA GLN A 268 22.19 5.15 7.00
C GLN A 268 22.12 5.74 5.59
N LEU A 269 20.97 5.67 4.93
CA LEU A 269 20.75 6.28 3.62
C LEU A 269 20.88 7.80 3.70
N GLU A 270 20.23 8.43 4.69
CA GLU A 270 20.35 9.86 4.94
C GLU A 270 21.80 10.28 5.19
N GLN A 271 22.50 9.58 6.09
CA GLN A 271 23.91 9.89 6.40
C GLN A 271 24.80 9.81 5.16
N ARG A 272 24.66 8.76 4.35
CA ARG A 272 25.42 8.58 3.10
C ARG A 272 25.08 9.64 2.06
N ALA A 273 23.79 9.97 1.90
CA ALA A 273 23.37 11.02 0.99
C ALA A 273 23.94 12.39 1.40
N ARG A 274 23.86 12.75 2.68
CA ARG A 274 24.46 13.99 3.21
C ARG A 274 25.99 14.01 3.02
N ALA A 275 26.67 12.91 3.29
CA ALA A 275 28.12 12.82 3.08
C ALA A 275 28.54 13.06 1.61
N ILE A 276 27.73 12.59 0.64
CA ILE A 276 27.95 12.88 -0.78
C ILE A 276 27.72 14.37 -1.07
N LEU A 277 26.62 14.98 -0.59
CA LEU A 277 26.33 16.39 -0.79
C LEU A 277 27.43 17.30 -0.20
N ASP A 278 27.85 16.98 1.02
CA ASP A 278 28.90 17.71 1.75
C ASP A 278 30.29 17.62 1.07
N LYS A 279 30.62 16.44 0.51
CA LYS A 279 31.85 16.20 -0.27
C LYS A 279 32.04 17.22 -1.41
N TYR A 280 30.93 17.64 -2.04
CA TYR A 280 30.95 18.63 -3.12
C TYR A 280 30.82 20.06 -2.62
N GLY A 281 30.75 20.29 -1.31
CA GLY A 281 30.71 21.61 -0.70
C GLY A 281 29.47 22.39 -1.12
N LEU A 282 28.32 21.74 -1.23
CA LEU A 282 27.07 22.38 -1.60
C LEU A 282 26.49 23.19 -0.45
N SER A 283 25.89 24.33 -0.76
CA SER A 283 24.96 25.01 0.13
C SER A 283 23.57 24.45 -0.15
N TYR A 284 22.96 23.75 0.83
CA TYR A 284 21.69 23.07 0.57
C TYR A 284 20.80 22.97 1.81
N GLU A 285 19.51 22.77 1.54
CA GLU A 285 18.52 22.25 2.51
C GLU A 285 18.05 20.88 2.03
N ALA A 286 17.96 19.93 2.96
CA ALA A 286 17.54 18.54 2.67
C ALA A 286 16.53 18.09 3.70
N ASN A 287 15.31 17.81 3.23
CA ASN A 287 14.22 17.27 4.03
C ASN A 287 13.97 15.81 3.65
N PHE A 288 14.25 14.90 4.61
CA PHE A 288 14.03 13.47 4.42
C PHE A 288 12.68 13.08 5.02
N ASN A 289 11.91 12.31 4.26
CA ASN A 289 10.59 11.82 4.66
C ASN A 289 10.54 10.29 4.53
N LEU A 290 10.48 9.59 5.67
CA LEU A 290 10.32 8.15 5.73
C LEU A 290 8.83 7.79 5.60
N SER A 291 8.42 7.27 4.44
CA SER A 291 7.06 6.80 4.21
C SER A 291 6.80 5.42 4.83
N GLY A 292 7.82 4.59 4.99
CA GLY A 292 7.71 3.29 5.64
C GLY A 292 9.03 2.55 5.72
N GLN A 293 9.20 1.77 6.79
CA GLN A 293 10.30 0.83 6.95
C GLN A 293 10.07 -0.43 6.08
N PRO A 294 11.13 -1.14 5.67
CA PRO A 294 10.97 -2.44 5.07
C PRO A 294 10.44 -3.44 6.10
N PHE A 295 9.61 -4.37 5.66
CA PHE A 295 9.19 -5.49 6.50
C PHE A 295 9.22 -6.80 5.72
N LEU A 296 9.30 -7.92 6.43
CA LEU A 296 9.33 -9.26 5.87
C LEU A 296 8.67 -10.27 6.83
N THR A 297 7.74 -11.05 6.31
CA THR A 297 7.27 -12.31 6.88
C THR A 297 7.90 -13.44 6.06
N ALA A 298 9.12 -13.86 6.42
CA ALA A 298 9.88 -14.82 5.62
C ALA A 298 9.19 -16.20 5.58
N GLU A 299 8.67 -16.64 6.73
CA GLU A 299 8.00 -17.92 6.93
C GLU A 299 6.98 -17.81 8.10
N GLY A 300 6.14 -18.81 8.26
CA GLY A 300 5.21 -18.90 9.39
C GLY A 300 3.79 -19.26 8.98
N PRO A 301 2.91 -19.47 9.98
CA PRO A 301 1.55 -19.96 9.77
C PRO A 301 0.76 -19.21 8.71
N LEU A 302 0.90 -17.88 8.63
CA LEU A 302 0.16 -17.09 7.66
C LEU A 302 0.64 -17.30 6.22
N VAL A 303 1.97 -17.36 6.01
CA VAL A 303 2.55 -17.64 4.68
C VAL A 303 2.16 -19.03 4.21
N GLU A 304 2.27 -20.03 5.09
CA GLU A 304 1.88 -21.42 4.81
C GLU A 304 0.38 -21.53 4.51
N ALA A 305 -0.47 -20.85 5.27
CA ALA A 305 -1.92 -20.82 5.06
C ALA A 305 -2.27 -20.19 3.71
N ALA A 306 -1.62 -19.07 3.33
CA ALA A 306 -1.83 -18.41 2.05
C ALA A 306 -1.40 -19.30 0.88
N GLN A 307 -0.22 -19.92 0.94
CA GLN A 307 0.24 -20.87 -0.08
C GLN A 307 -0.68 -22.09 -0.20
N SER A 308 -1.12 -22.66 0.94
CA SER A 308 -2.08 -23.75 0.97
C SER A 308 -3.41 -23.38 0.34
N ALA A 309 -3.94 -22.19 0.66
CA ALA A 309 -5.21 -21.71 0.14
C ALA A 309 -5.16 -21.55 -1.39
N ILE A 310 -4.10 -20.93 -1.91
CA ILE A 310 -3.92 -20.75 -3.34
C ILE A 310 -3.85 -22.10 -4.05
N ARG A 311 -3.04 -23.04 -3.53
CA ARG A 311 -2.93 -24.38 -4.09
C ARG A 311 -4.26 -25.12 -4.07
N GLN A 312 -5.00 -25.03 -2.97
CA GLN A 312 -6.30 -25.69 -2.82
C GLN A 312 -7.35 -25.14 -3.78
N VAL A 313 -7.38 -23.82 -3.99
CA VAL A 313 -8.41 -23.15 -4.79
C VAL A 313 -8.08 -23.16 -6.28
N THR A 314 -6.80 -23.00 -6.64
CA THR A 314 -6.39 -22.83 -8.06
C THR A 314 -5.64 -24.03 -8.62
N GLY A 315 -5.10 -24.90 -7.76
CA GLY A 315 -4.17 -25.96 -8.17
C GLY A 315 -2.75 -25.47 -8.51
N ASN A 316 -2.46 -24.20 -8.32
CA ASN A 316 -1.16 -23.59 -8.66
C ASN A 316 -0.34 -23.26 -7.42
N GLU A 317 0.98 -23.18 -7.60
CA GLU A 317 1.89 -22.60 -6.61
C GLU A 317 1.89 -21.06 -6.76
N THR A 318 2.28 -20.36 -5.68
CA THR A 318 2.44 -18.91 -5.65
C THR A 318 3.89 -18.52 -5.44
N GLU A 319 4.29 -17.40 -6.02
CA GLU A 319 5.59 -16.76 -5.76
C GLU A 319 5.49 -15.84 -4.54
N LEU A 320 6.49 -15.91 -3.65
CA LEU A 320 6.68 -14.94 -2.57
C LEU A 320 7.50 -13.76 -3.10
N SER A 321 7.04 -12.53 -2.90
CA SER A 321 7.69 -11.36 -3.46
C SER A 321 7.63 -10.16 -2.52
N THR A 322 8.70 -9.36 -2.50
CA THR A 322 8.77 -8.08 -1.80
C THR A 322 8.75 -6.88 -2.76
N ALA A 323 8.60 -7.14 -4.06
CA ALA A 323 8.61 -6.11 -5.10
C ALA A 323 7.32 -5.28 -5.10
N GLY A 324 7.39 -4.09 -5.69
CA GLY A 324 6.26 -3.19 -5.87
C GLY A 324 6.29 -1.96 -4.97
N GLY A 325 5.15 -1.30 -4.84
CA GLY A 325 4.92 -0.13 -3.98
C GLY A 325 4.98 -0.48 -2.50
N THR A 326 4.52 0.42 -1.66
CA THR A 326 4.28 0.13 -0.24
C THR A 326 2.78 -0.06 -0.02
N SER A 327 2.38 -0.50 1.18
CA SER A 327 1.00 -0.69 1.59
C SER A 327 0.87 -0.41 3.08
N ASP A 328 -0.33 -0.42 3.60
CA ASP A 328 -0.62 -0.28 5.03
C ASP A 328 -0.02 -1.40 5.90
N GLY A 329 0.40 -2.52 5.30
CA GLY A 329 1.21 -3.53 5.97
C GLY A 329 2.46 -2.97 6.65
N ARG A 330 3.02 -1.85 6.16
CA ARG A 330 4.15 -1.13 6.75
C ARG A 330 3.91 -0.61 8.17
N PHE A 331 2.66 -0.37 8.52
CA PHE A 331 2.28 0.10 9.87
C PHE A 331 1.97 -1.06 10.81
N ILE A 332 1.51 -2.19 10.27
CA ILE A 332 1.07 -3.36 11.04
C ILE A 332 2.27 -4.27 11.36
N ALA A 333 3.12 -4.57 10.40
CA ALA A 333 4.25 -5.48 10.58
C ALA A 333 5.22 -5.10 11.73
N PRO A 334 5.52 -3.81 12.00
CA PRO A 334 6.38 -3.42 13.12
C PRO A 334 5.84 -3.82 14.50
N THR A 335 4.54 -4.06 14.66
CA THR A 335 3.94 -4.54 15.91
C THR A 335 4.30 -6.01 16.23
N GLY A 336 4.95 -6.69 15.29
CA GLY A 336 5.32 -8.10 15.38
C GLY A 336 4.28 -9.06 14.78
N ALA A 337 3.28 -8.53 14.07
CA ALA A 337 2.33 -9.33 13.30
C ALA A 337 3.00 -9.97 12.08
N GLN A 338 2.61 -11.21 11.73
CA GLN A 338 2.85 -11.72 10.39
C GLN A 338 1.94 -10.99 9.41
N VAL A 339 2.51 -10.46 8.32
CA VAL A 339 1.75 -9.74 7.29
C VAL A 339 1.97 -10.39 5.94
N VAL A 340 0.88 -10.69 5.24
CA VAL A 340 0.87 -11.16 3.86
C VAL A 340 -0.15 -10.32 3.08
N GLU A 341 0.20 -9.97 1.85
CA GLU A 341 -0.74 -9.31 0.95
C GLU A 341 -1.15 -10.29 -0.16
N LEU A 342 -2.45 -10.44 -0.31
CA LEU A 342 -3.06 -11.29 -1.34
C LEU A 342 -4.31 -10.59 -1.87
N GLY A 343 -4.32 -10.32 -3.16
CA GLY A 343 -5.44 -9.66 -3.82
C GLY A 343 -5.47 -9.91 -5.33
N PRO A 344 -6.28 -9.15 -6.06
CA PRO A 344 -6.49 -9.32 -7.50
C PRO A 344 -5.23 -9.05 -8.33
N VAL A 345 -5.36 -9.24 -9.64
CA VAL A 345 -4.34 -8.86 -10.62
C VAL A 345 -4.23 -7.34 -10.69
N ASN A 346 -3.00 -6.83 -10.62
CA ASN A 346 -2.67 -5.40 -10.51
C ASN A 346 -2.54 -4.65 -11.84
N ALA A 347 -2.88 -5.29 -12.97
CA ALA A 347 -2.59 -4.76 -14.30
C ALA A 347 -3.28 -3.42 -14.61
N THR A 348 -4.40 -3.10 -13.97
CA THR A 348 -5.23 -1.93 -14.27
C THR A 348 -5.35 -0.93 -13.12
N ILE A 349 -4.69 -1.17 -11.98
CA ILE A 349 -4.74 -0.24 -10.83
C ILE A 349 -4.30 1.17 -11.23
N HIS A 350 -4.97 2.19 -10.68
CA HIS A 350 -4.75 3.62 -10.93
C HIS A 350 -4.95 4.07 -12.40
N LYS A 351 -5.32 3.17 -13.30
CA LYS A 351 -5.57 3.51 -14.71
C LYS A 351 -7.04 3.91 -14.95
N VAL A 352 -7.29 4.55 -16.08
CA VAL A 352 -8.62 4.64 -16.69
C VAL A 352 -9.06 3.22 -17.04
N ASP A 353 -10.36 2.96 -16.93
CA ASP A 353 -10.96 1.63 -17.15
C ASP A 353 -10.38 0.53 -16.25
N GLU A 354 -10.11 0.90 -15.00
CA GLU A 354 -9.75 -0.09 -13.97
C GLU A 354 -10.79 -1.21 -13.93
N CYS A 355 -10.31 -2.45 -13.92
CA CYS A 355 -11.17 -3.62 -13.90
C CYS A 355 -10.50 -4.83 -13.25
N VAL A 356 -11.33 -5.79 -12.87
CA VAL A 356 -10.90 -7.10 -12.35
C VAL A 356 -11.71 -8.20 -13.04
N ARG A 357 -11.11 -9.34 -13.31
CA ARG A 357 -11.89 -10.49 -13.75
C ARG A 357 -12.89 -10.87 -12.65
N ALA A 358 -14.18 -10.82 -12.93
CA ALA A 358 -15.24 -11.01 -11.92
C ALA A 358 -15.14 -12.38 -11.20
N ALA A 359 -14.78 -13.44 -11.93
CA ALA A 359 -14.58 -14.77 -11.35
C ALA A 359 -13.41 -14.83 -10.36
N ASP A 360 -12.39 -13.98 -10.53
CA ASP A 360 -11.22 -13.97 -9.63
C ASP A 360 -11.58 -13.48 -8.22
N LEU A 361 -12.63 -12.65 -8.09
CA LEU A 361 -13.11 -12.22 -6.77
C LEU A 361 -13.74 -13.36 -5.98
N ASP A 362 -14.40 -14.31 -6.64
CA ASP A 362 -14.94 -15.51 -5.98
C ASP A 362 -13.82 -16.49 -5.61
N LEU A 363 -12.79 -16.64 -6.47
CA LEU A 363 -11.59 -17.42 -6.13
C LEU A 363 -10.86 -16.80 -4.93
N LEU A 364 -10.71 -15.48 -4.91
CA LEU A 364 -10.09 -14.76 -3.81
C LEU A 364 -10.86 -14.93 -2.49
N LYS A 365 -12.19 -14.85 -2.53
CA LYS A 365 -13.08 -15.16 -1.41
C LYS A 365 -12.85 -16.58 -0.88
N ASP A 366 -12.72 -17.58 -1.76
CA ASP A 366 -12.45 -18.96 -1.35
C ASP A 366 -11.05 -19.11 -0.75
N MET A 367 -10.04 -18.41 -1.26
CA MET A 367 -8.71 -18.38 -0.66
C MET A 367 -8.75 -17.79 0.76
N TYR A 368 -9.40 -16.63 0.94
CA TYR A 368 -9.52 -16.00 2.26
C TYR A 368 -10.25 -16.87 3.26
N ARG A 369 -11.33 -17.54 2.84
CA ARG A 369 -12.03 -18.51 3.68
C ARG A 369 -11.12 -19.68 4.08
N HIS A 370 -10.32 -20.21 3.16
CA HIS A 370 -9.38 -21.30 3.46
C HIS A 370 -8.27 -20.85 4.42
N ILE A 371 -7.75 -19.63 4.28
CA ILE A 371 -6.78 -19.05 5.23
C ILE A 371 -7.37 -18.97 6.63
N LEU A 372 -8.62 -18.50 6.78
CA LEU A 372 -9.30 -18.50 8.07
C LEU A 372 -9.41 -19.91 8.66
N MET A 373 -9.71 -20.93 7.84
CA MET A 373 -9.73 -22.32 8.29
C MET A 373 -8.37 -22.81 8.78
N CYS A 374 -7.28 -22.48 8.06
CA CYS A 374 -5.94 -22.91 8.45
C CYS A 374 -5.44 -22.26 9.74
N ILE A 375 -5.86 -21.01 10.01
CA ILE A 375 -5.35 -20.23 11.16
C ILE A 375 -6.22 -20.44 12.41
N LEU A 376 -7.53 -20.64 12.25
CA LEU A 376 -8.50 -20.59 13.36
C LEU A 376 -9.17 -21.95 13.68
N MET A 377 -8.82 -23.00 12.98
CA MET A 377 -9.31 -24.36 13.23
C MET A 377 -8.20 -25.28 13.69
#